data_6b1ed25f80f2e28e10802c9a55f3587a
#
_entry.id   6b1ed25f80f2e28e10802c9a55f3587a
#
_cell.length_a   1.000
_cell.length_b   1.000
_cell.length_c   1.000
_cell.angle_alpha   90.00
_cell.angle_beta   90.00
_cell.angle_gamma   90.00
#
_symmetry.space_group_name_H-M   'P 1'
#
loop_
_entity.id
_entity.type
_entity.pdbx_description
1 polymer ?
#
loop_
_entity_poly.entity_id
_entity_poly.type
_entity_poly.pdbx_seq_one_letter_code
_entity_poly.pdbx_strand_id
1 'polypeptide(L)'
;MRPPTVAAANLANAYNINSLMEAFGGESLLVEQKVARTLGKWVGWDQAMGIACNGGKITLMYAIRSALSRLLPDSQCQGLTGETVVFSSEGGHYCVEHIASQLGLGSDNCWRVPSNNAGQMCPKALLLLMERAHAQGKKIAAIICAGGTTINFNCEDTRVIHEVVEGFVSREALSYRPYLHLDSVIGWVYFTLLQGGLKRLPATQLPGNAVAQRLEAICERFSGLAHFDSFGVDFHKTGLCPYNNSYFVSQDRRFMDELGDGKYRFSERDFEPGQLRAYRYTFENSRGASGILSSWVALKKFGKQGLGAYIFRLQQGRETLVAAIKRQALFTQLNEKTLGHEVVFLIPFASDLSSRCVTNDELAKAFMQHCWQLTNTGVQFPLFSIVPNYRINNDPADVTTAFLLTPCHTELTNDDWDWVLRQIAEQKVVFETRYRQRQISQVSEHFERPIK
;
A
#
# COMPACT_ATOMS: atom_id res chain seq x y z
N MET A 1 -6.64 14.03 -6.53
CA MET A 1 -8.07 13.88 -6.91
C MET A 1 -8.33 14.60 -8.22
N ARG A 2 -9.32 14.17 -8.98
CA ARG A 2 -9.72 14.82 -10.23
C ARG A 2 -11.22 15.14 -10.19
N PRO A 3 -11.67 16.28 -10.76
CA PRO A 3 -13.07 16.71 -10.65
C PRO A 3 -14.13 15.65 -11.02
N PRO A 4 -13.98 14.84 -12.10
CA PRO A 4 -14.96 13.83 -12.43
C PRO A 4 -15.15 12.75 -11.36
N THR A 5 -14.08 12.32 -10.70
CA THR A 5 -14.14 11.28 -9.65
C THR A 5 -14.78 11.82 -8.36
N VAL A 6 -14.54 13.10 -8.04
CA VAL A 6 -15.19 13.79 -6.92
C VAL A 6 -16.69 13.98 -7.21
N ALA A 7 -17.05 14.39 -8.42
CA ALA A 7 -18.46 14.54 -8.81
C ALA A 7 -19.23 13.20 -8.71
N ALA A 8 -18.61 12.09 -9.15
CA ALA A 8 -19.20 10.76 -9.04
C ALA A 8 -19.43 10.32 -7.58
N ALA A 9 -18.45 10.59 -6.70
CA ALA A 9 -18.58 10.29 -5.27
C ALA A 9 -19.72 11.12 -4.64
N ASN A 10 -19.76 12.43 -4.94
CA ASN A 10 -20.80 13.33 -4.43
C ASN A 10 -22.20 12.95 -4.93
N LEU A 11 -22.32 12.52 -6.18
CA LEU A 11 -23.59 12.05 -6.74
C LEU A 11 -24.08 10.82 -5.98
N ALA A 12 -23.22 9.82 -5.73
CA ALA A 12 -23.60 8.64 -4.97
C ALA A 12 -24.08 8.99 -3.54
N ASN A 13 -23.42 9.96 -2.90
CA ASN A 13 -23.79 10.44 -1.56
C ASN A 13 -25.13 11.22 -1.59
N ALA A 14 -25.35 12.06 -2.60
CA ALA A 14 -26.59 12.83 -2.76
C ALA A 14 -27.80 11.92 -2.94
N TYR A 15 -27.66 10.79 -3.62
CA TYR A 15 -28.72 9.79 -3.77
C TYR A 15 -28.78 8.77 -2.63
N ASN A 16 -27.87 8.85 -1.65
CA ASN A 16 -27.77 7.94 -0.51
C ASN A 16 -27.81 6.46 -0.93
N ILE A 17 -27.05 6.10 -1.95
CA ILE A 17 -27.04 4.75 -2.53
C ILE A 17 -26.42 3.77 -1.55
N ASN A 18 -27.16 2.72 -1.18
CA ASN A 18 -26.68 1.64 -0.31
C ASN A 18 -26.36 0.37 -1.11
N SER A 19 -25.09 0.04 -1.24
CA SER A 19 -24.58 -1.15 -1.94
C SER A 19 -24.66 -2.44 -1.10
N LEU A 20 -25.69 -2.57 -0.27
CA LEU A 20 -25.99 -3.77 0.51
C LEU A 20 -26.47 -4.93 -0.40
N MET A 21 -27.40 -4.59 -1.29
CA MET A 21 -27.99 -5.46 -2.29
C MET A 21 -28.57 -4.63 -3.44
N GLU A 22 -28.79 -5.24 -4.60
CA GLU A 22 -29.26 -4.50 -5.78
C GLU A 22 -30.61 -3.81 -5.58
N ALA A 23 -31.48 -4.35 -4.74
CA ALA A 23 -32.77 -3.70 -4.43
C ALA A 23 -32.62 -2.32 -3.78
N PHE A 24 -31.50 -2.04 -3.09
CA PHE A 24 -31.21 -0.74 -2.45
C PHE A 24 -30.12 0.04 -3.18
N GLY A 25 -29.20 -0.65 -3.81
CA GLY A 25 -28.04 -0.05 -4.49
C GLY A 25 -28.20 0.09 -6.00
N GLY A 26 -29.29 -0.41 -6.57
CA GLY A 26 -29.43 -0.49 -8.02
C GLY A 26 -28.23 -1.22 -8.63
N GLU A 27 -27.75 -0.72 -9.76
CA GLU A 27 -26.60 -1.32 -10.46
C GLU A 27 -25.24 -1.11 -9.77
N SER A 28 -25.18 -0.48 -8.58
CA SER A 28 -23.89 -0.19 -7.93
C SER A 28 -23.06 -1.46 -7.68
N LEU A 29 -23.68 -2.59 -7.33
CA LEU A 29 -22.99 -3.87 -7.14
C LEU A 29 -22.47 -4.46 -8.45
N LEU A 30 -23.21 -4.31 -9.56
CA LEU A 30 -22.71 -4.70 -10.89
C LEU A 30 -21.51 -3.83 -11.29
N VAL A 31 -21.55 -2.54 -11.00
CA VAL A 31 -20.44 -1.61 -11.22
C VAL A 31 -19.22 -2.01 -10.36
N GLU A 32 -19.43 -2.36 -9.10
CA GLU A 32 -18.39 -2.88 -8.22
C GLU A 32 -17.66 -4.08 -8.86
N GLN A 33 -18.40 -5.06 -9.35
CA GLN A 33 -17.81 -6.23 -10.01
C GLN A 33 -17.13 -5.87 -11.35
N LYS A 34 -17.64 -4.90 -12.11
CA LYS A 34 -16.98 -4.39 -13.32
C LYS A 34 -15.63 -3.72 -13.01
N VAL A 35 -15.54 -2.99 -11.89
CA VAL A 35 -14.26 -2.42 -11.40
C VAL A 35 -13.29 -3.53 -11.07
N ALA A 36 -13.67 -4.49 -10.22
CA ALA A 36 -12.83 -5.61 -9.81
C ALA A 36 -12.33 -6.43 -11.02
N ARG A 37 -13.24 -6.75 -11.95
CA ARG A 37 -12.89 -7.48 -13.18
C ARG A 37 -11.94 -6.69 -14.09
N THR A 38 -12.08 -5.36 -14.15
CA THR A 38 -11.16 -4.52 -14.92
C THR A 38 -9.77 -4.57 -14.33
N LEU A 39 -9.64 -4.47 -13.00
CA LEU A 39 -8.37 -4.56 -12.29
C LEU A 39 -7.74 -5.96 -12.45
N GLY A 40 -8.53 -7.02 -12.28
CA GLY A 40 -8.08 -8.39 -12.46
C GLY A 40 -7.54 -8.67 -13.86
N LYS A 41 -8.19 -8.16 -14.90
CA LYS A 41 -7.70 -8.29 -16.29
C LYS A 41 -6.33 -7.66 -16.52
N TRP A 42 -5.95 -6.64 -15.75
CA TRP A 42 -4.63 -6.03 -15.89
C TRP A 42 -3.50 -6.96 -15.40
N VAL A 43 -3.84 -7.91 -14.52
CA VAL A 43 -2.90 -8.91 -13.99
C VAL A 43 -3.12 -10.31 -14.57
N GLY A 44 -4.03 -10.47 -15.54
CA GLY A 44 -4.27 -11.75 -16.22
C GLY A 44 -5.40 -12.60 -15.64
N TRP A 45 -6.28 -12.02 -14.80
CA TRP A 45 -7.43 -12.73 -14.22
C TRP A 45 -8.72 -12.41 -14.97
N ASP A 46 -9.27 -13.39 -15.66
CA ASP A 46 -10.51 -13.20 -16.42
C ASP A 46 -11.77 -13.28 -15.54
N GLN A 47 -11.72 -14.03 -14.45
CA GLN A 47 -12.84 -14.29 -13.54
C GLN A 47 -12.80 -13.45 -12.26
N ALA A 48 -11.94 -12.42 -12.22
CA ALA A 48 -11.77 -11.60 -11.03
C ALA A 48 -13.09 -10.96 -10.57
N MET A 49 -13.29 -11.00 -9.27
CA MET A 49 -14.38 -10.34 -8.56
C MET A 49 -13.83 -9.64 -7.32
N GLY A 50 -14.62 -8.80 -6.66
CA GLY A 50 -14.09 -8.10 -5.49
C GLY A 50 -15.10 -7.32 -4.68
N ILE A 51 -14.62 -6.64 -3.67
CA ILE A 51 -15.39 -5.85 -2.71
C ILE A 51 -14.80 -4.45 -2.63
N ALA A 52 -15.63 -3.44 -2.86
CA ALA A 52 -15.28 -2.07 -2.48
C ALA A 52 -15.35 -1.92 -0.96
N CYS A 53 -14.36 -1.29 -0.35
CA CYS A 53 -14.27 -1.19 1.11
C CYS A 53 -13.62 0.12 1.57
N ASN A 54 -13.63 0.34 2.90
CA ASN A 54 -13.23 1.59 3.52
C ASN A 54 -11.77 1.57 4.03
N GLY A 55 -10.82 1.40 3.12
CA GLY A 55 -9.40 1.50 3.41
C GLY A 55 -8.62 0.20 3.20
N GLY A 56 -7.31 0.33 2.97
CA GLY A 56 -6.39 -0.79 2.69
C GLY A 56 -6.35 -1.84 3.81
N LYS A 57 -6.52 -1.42 5.08
CA LYS A 57 -6.61 -2.37 6.20
C LYS A 57 -7.76 -3.37 6.03
N ILE A 58 -8.90 -2.92 5.50
CA ILE A 58 -10.05 -3.79 5.28
C ILE A 58 -9.79 -4.79 4.15
N THR A 59 -9.01 -4.41 3.12
CA THR A 59 -8.61 -5.37 2.06
C THR A 59 -7.80 -6.52 2.64
N LEU A 60 -6.89 -6.24 3.59
CA LEU A 60 -6.12 -7.26 4.30
C LEU A 60 -6.99 -8.13 5.22
N MET A 61 -8.01 -7.54 5.88
CA MET A 61 -8.97 -8.32 6.66
C MET A 61 -9.72 -9.33 5.79
N TYR A 62 -10.20 -8.92 4.62
CA TYR A 62 -10.82 -9.82 3.65
C TYR A 62 -9.87 -10.93 3.22
N ALA A 63 -8.63 -10.60 2.87
CA ALA A 63 -7.63 -11.56 2.43
C ALA A 63 -7.33 -12.62 3.52
N ILE A 64 -7.04 -12.18 4.74
CA ILE A 64 -6.69 -13.08 5.84
C ILE A 64 -7.91 -13.93 6.25
N ARG A 65 -9.10 -13.32 6.29
CA ARG A 65 -10.32 -14.09 6.61
C ARG A 65 -10.63 -15.14 5.54
N SER A 66 -10.52 -14.80 4.25
CA SER A 66 -10.66 -15.77 3.15
C SER A 66 -9.65 -16.91 3.28
N ALA A 67 -8.39 -16.59 3.56
CA ALA A 67 -7.34 -17.57 3.75
C ALA A 67 -7.64 -18.53 4.91
N LEU A 68 -8.07 -18.00 6.05
CA LEU A 68 -8.45 -18.80 7.22
C LEU A 68 -9.63 -19.71 6.93
N SER A 69 -10.67 -19.21 6.27
CA SER A 69 -11.83 -20.03 5.90
C SER A 69 -11.50 -21.09 4.87
N ARG A 70 -10.64 -20.79 3.89
CA ARG A 70 -10.18 -21.76 2.90
C ARG A 70 -9.39 -22.90 3.53
N LEU A 71 -8.49 -22.56 4.47
CA LEU A 71 -7.67 -23.55 5.18
C LEU A 71 -8.48 -24.35 6.22
N LEU A 72 -9.42 -23.70 6.89
CA LEU A 72 -10.23 -24.22 7.98
C LEU A 72 -11.71 -23.93 7.68
N PRO A 73 -12.39 -24.70 6.78
CA PRO A 73 -13.76 -24.42 6.37
C PRO A 73 -14.75 -24.34 7.54
N ASP A 74 -14.57 -25.18 8.57
CA ASP A 74 -15.42 -25.18 9.76
C ASP A 74 -15.25 -23.92 10.63
N SER A 75 -14.21 -23.12 10.39
CA SER A 75 -13.96 -21.89 11.14
C SER A 75 -15.06 -20.83 10.99
N GLN A 76 -15.88 -20.94 9.96
CA GLN A 76 -17.04 -20.05 9.78
C GLN A 76 -18.14 -20.32 10.82
N CYS A 77 -18.26 -21.55 11.30
CA CYS A 77 -19.28 -21.96 12.27
C CYS A 77 -18.72 -22.21 13.68
N GLN A 78 -17.50 -22.74 13.77
CA GLN A 78 -16.91 -23.21 15.04
C GLN A 78 -15.83 -22.27 15.59
N GLY A 79 -15.44 -21.25 14.82
CA GLY A 79 -14.29 -20.39 15.14
C GLY A 79 -12.96 -21.03 14.71
N LEU A 80 -11.85 -20.33 15.00
CA LEU A 80 -10.52 -20.82 14.67
C LEU A 80 -10.13 -21.96 15.61
N THR A 81 -9.79 -23.11 15.03
CA THR A 81 -9.30 -24.30 15.73
C THR A 81 -7.95 -24.70 15.17
N GLY A 82 -7.08 -25.19 16.04
CA GLY A 82 -5.75 -25.65 15.65
C GLY A 82 -4.70 -24.55 15.51
N GLU A 83 -3.48 -25.00 15.30
CA GLU A 83 -2.30 -24.14 15.21
C GLU A 83 -2.15 -23.57 13.78
N THR A 84 -2.41 -22.30 13.63
CA THR A 84 -2.37 -21.60 12.33
C THR A 84 -1.54 -20.34 12.40
N VAL A 85 -0.77 -20.04 11.36
CA VAL A 85 0.05 -18.84 11.23
C VAL A 85 -0.23 -18.11 9.91
N VAL A 86 0.03 -16.81 9.92
CA VAL A 86 0.05 -15.94 8.74
C VAL A 86 1.45 -15.34 8.64
N PHE A 87 2.04 -15.33 7.45
CA PHE A 87 3.31 -14.65 7.20
C PHE A 87 3.08 -13.29 6.58
N SER A 88 3.93 -12.34 6.92
CA SER A 88 3.90 -10.99 6.39
C SER A 88 5.31 -10.47 6.18
N SER A 89 5.53 -9.68 5.11
CA SER A 89 6.80 -8.99 4.91
C SER A 89 7.20 -8.16 6.12
N GLU A 90 8.45 -8.20 6.54
CA GLU A 90 8.98 -7.33 7.60
C GLU A 90 8.75 -5.85 7.27
N GLY A 91 9.03 -5.44 6.02
CA GLY A 91 8.79 -4.10 5.53
C GLY A 91 7.33 -3.79 5.17
N GLY A 92 6.42 -4.78 5.30
CA GLY A 92 4.99 -4.61 5.02
C GLY A 92 4.26 -3.78 6.06
N HIS A 93 2.99 -3.47 5.78
CA HIS A 93 2.19 -2.61 6.66
C HIS A 93 1.99 -3.26 8.04
N TYR A 94 2.22 -2.49 9.11
CA TYR A 94 2.14 -2.95 10.50
C TYR A 94 0.76 -3.50 10.92
N CYS A 95 -0.30 -3.15 10.20
CA CYS A 95 -1.66 -3.56 10.57
C CYS A 95 -1.93 -5.05 10.42
N VAL A 96 -1.07 -5.84 9.78
CA VAL A 96 -1.31 -7.29 9.58
C VAL A 96 -1.39 -8.01 10.92
N GLU A 97 -0.51 -7.72 11.87
CA GLU A 97 -0.52 -8.26 13.24
C GLU A 97 -1.80 -7.88 13.99
N HIS A 98 -2.21 -6.60 13.85
CA HIS A 98 -3.46 -6.12 14.45
C HIS A 98 -4.68 -6.84 13.85
N ILE A 99 -4.68 -7.08 12.53
CA ILE A 99 -5.75 -7.84 11.87
C ILE A 99 -5.77 -9.29 12.36
N ALA A 100 -4.61 -9.94 12.47
CA ALA A 100 -4.51 -11.29 13.01
C ALA A 100 -5.13 -11.37 14.42
N SER A 101 -4.84 -10.38 15.28
CA SER A 101 -5.47 -10.25 16.59
C SER A 101 -7.00 -10.07 16.49
N GLN A 102 -7.48 -9.16 15.64
CA GLN A 102 -8.91 -8.88 15.48
C GLN A 102 -9.71 -10.05 14.92
N LEU A 103 -9.09 -10.89 14.09
CA LEU A 103 -9.71 -12.09 13.53
C LEU A 103 -9.62 -13.32 14.46
N GLY A 104 -9.09 -13.17 15.67
CA GLY A 104 -8.99 -14.24 16.66
C GLY A 104 -7.82 -15.20 16.44
N LEU A 105 -6.91 -14.89 15.51
CA LEU A 105 -5.69 -15.68 15.29
C LEU A 105 -4.64 -15.39 16.37
N GLY A 106 -4.62 -14.17 16.91
CA GLY A 106 -3.58 -13.66 17.79
C GLY A 106 -2.39 -13.05 17.03
N SER A 107 -1.82 -11.95 17.57
CA SER A 107 -0.67 -11.24 16.97
C SER A 107 0.56 -12.13 16.85
N ASP A 108 0.79 -13.01 17.82
CA ASP A 108 1.97 -13.88 17.87
C ASP A 108 1.98 -14.96 16.77
N ASN A 109 0.82 -15.21 16.15
CA ASN A 109 0.69 -16.08 15.00
C ASN A 109 0.79 -15.33 13.65
N CYS A 110 1.14 -14.05 13.68
CA CYS A 110 1.56 -13.28 12.50
C CYS A 110 3.09 -13.19 12.50
N TRP A 111 3.75 -14.03 11.70
CA TRP A 111 5.21 -14.08 11.67
C TRP A 111 5.76 -13.15 10.59
N ARG A 112 6.70 -12.28 10.99
CA ARG A 112 7.39 -11.39 10.05
C ARG A 112 8.51 -12.14 9.32
N VAL A 113 8.47 -12.12 8.00
CA VAL A 113 9.54 -12.66 7.16
C VAL A 113 10.60 -11.58 6.97
N PRO A 114 11.86 -11.81 7.36
CA PRO A 114 12.95 -10.86 7.21
C PRO A 114 13.11 -10.38 5.77
N SER A 115 13.52 -9.12 5.63
CA SER A 115 13.82 -8.51 4.34
C SER A 115 15.27 -8.76 3.92
N ASN A 116 15.51 -8.78 2.62
CA ASN A 116 16.84 -8.68 2.04
C ASN A 116 17.32 -7.21 1.99
N ASN A 117 18.55 -6.96 1.54
CA ASN A 117 19.11 -5.61 1.43
C ASN A 117 18.35 -4.69 0.45
N ALA A 118 17.48 -5.24 -0.38
CA ALA A 118 16.61 -4.48 -1.26
C ALA A 118 15.23 -4.17 -0.63
N GLY A 119 15.03 -4.49 0.66
CA GLY A 119 13.78 -4.29 1.38
C GLY A 119 12.66 -5.26 1.01
N GLN A 120 12.98 -6.36 0.32
CA GLN A 120 12.03 -7.37 -0.10
C GLN A 120 12.05 -8.55 0.86
N MET A 121 10.93 -9.25 0.97
CA MET A 121 10.84 -10.55 1.64
C MET A 121 11.96 -11.48 1.15
N CYS A 122 12.84 -11.92 2.06
CA CYS A 122 13.93 -12.81 1.71
C CYS A 122 13.40 -14.21 1.41
N PRO A 123 13.56 -14.76 0.17
CA PRO A 123 13.03 -16.07 -0.19
C PRO A 123 13.56 -17.20 0.69
N LYS A 124 14.83 -17.13 1.09
CA LYS A 124 15.45 -18.11 2.00
C LYS A 124 14.85 -18.04 3.40
N ALA A 125 14.61 -16.84 3.92
CA ALA A 125 13.99 -16.65 5.23
C ALA A 125 12.51 -17.09 5.20
N LEU A 126 11.79 -16.84 4.11
CA LEU A 126 10.44 -17.35 3.93
C LEU A 126 10.42 -18.88 4.00
N LEU A 127 11.30 -19.56 3.24
CA LEU A 127 11.38 -21.02 3.24
C LEU A 127 11.68 -21.57 4.64
N LEU A 128 12.65 -21.00 5.35
CA LEU A 128 12.99 -21.41 6.72
C LEU A 128 11.83 -21.24 7.70
N LEU A 129 11.05 -20.17 7.57
CA LEU A 129 9.87 -19.97 8.41
C LEU A 129 8.73 -20.94 8.05
N MET A 130 8.57 -21.29 6.78
CA MET A 130 7.61 -22.32 6.35
C MET A 130 8.01 -23.70 6.92
N GLU A 131 9.28 -24.07 6.84
CA GLU A 131 9.82 -25.30 7.44
C GLU A 131 9.63 -25.33 8.95
N ARG A 132 9.89 -24.22 9.62
CA ARG A 132 9.67 -24.07 11.06
C ARG A 132 8.20 -24.23 11.43
N ALA A 133 7.27 -23.61 10.70
CA ALA A 133 5.84 -23.74 10.95
C ALA A 133 5.40 -25.20 10.79
N HIS A 134 5.84 -25.85 9.69
CA HIS A 134 5.53 -27.25 9.41
C HIS A 134 6.07 -28.19 10.50
N ALA A 135 7.33 -28.02 10.92
CA ALA A 135 7.93 -28.81 11.99
C ALA A 135 7.23 -28.64 13.36
N GLN A 136 6.58 -27.48 13.59
CA GLN A 136 5.76 -27.21 14.76
C GLN A 136 4.31 -27.70 14.61
N GLY A 137 3.94 -28.36 13.52
CA GLY A 137 2.57 -28.78 13.24
C GLY A 137 1.61 -27.64 12.91
N LYS A 138 2.13 -26.42 12.67
CA LYS A 138 1.32 -25.25 12.32
C LYS A 138 0.97 -25.22 10.84
N LYS A 139 -0.29 -24.88 10.54
CA LYS A 139 -0.74 -24.65 9.16
C LYS A 139 -0.49 -23.18 8.77
N ILE A 140 -0.02 -22.96 7.56
CA ILE A 140 0.23 -21.61 7.03
C ILE A 140 -1.01 -21.18 6.25
N ALA A 141 -1.80 -20.24 6.81
CA ALA A 141 -3.03 -19.77 6.16
C ALA A 141 -2.73 -18.85 5.00
N ALA A 142 -1.90 -17.82 5.21
CA ALA A 142 -1.61 -16.81 4.21
C ALA A 142 -0.16 -16.33 4.27
N ILE A 143 0.31 -15.85 3.11
CA ILE A 143 1.53 -15.06 2.95
C ILE A 143 1.12 -13.71 2.38
N ILE A 144 1.31 -12.66 3.18
CA ILE A 144 0.97 -11.28 2.83
C ILE A 144 2.23 -10.58 2.33
N CYS A 145 2.26 -10.31 1.05
CA CYS A 145 3.36 -9.68 0.35
C CYS A 145 3.14 -8.17 0.21
N ALA A 146 4.20 -7.38 0.32
CA ALA A 146 4.13 -5.95 0.04
C ALA A 146 4.16 -5.71 -1.48
N GLY A 147 3.25 -4.88 -1.98
CA GLY A 147 3.12 -4.47 -3.37
C GLY A 147 3.30 -2.96 -3.56
N GLY A 148 4.26 -2.38 -2.85
CA GLY A 148 4.56 -0.96 -2.80
C GLY A 148 4.19 -0.33 -1.46
N THR A 149 5.19 -0.20 -0.57
CA THR A 149 5.02 0.42 0.75
C THR A 149 5.10 1.95 0.67
N THR A 150 4.63 2.63 1.71
CA THR A 150 4.68 4.11 1.80
C THR A 150 6.11 4.64 1.81
N ILE A 151 7.02 3.88 2.44
CA ILE A 151 8.44 4.22 2.56
C ILE A 151 9.22 3.20 1.74
N ASN A 152 10.14 3.67 0.90
CA ASN A 152 11.00 2.89 0.02
C ASN A 152 10.28 2.05 -1.05
N PHE A 153 8.95 2.16 -1.16
CA PHE A 153 8.17 1.38 -2.12
C PHE A 153 8.59 -0.10 -2.16
N ASN A 154 8.77 -0.71 -1.00
CA ASN A 154 9.13 -2.13 -0.95
C ASN A 154 8.08 -2.93 -1.71
N CYS A 155 8.55 -3.70 -2.67
CA CYS A 155 7.72 -4.44 -3.60
C CYS A 155 8.33 -5.83 -3.80
N GLU A 156 7.58 -6.86 -3.45
CA GLU A 156 8.03 -8.24 -3.51
C GLU A 156 8.15 -8.74 -4.95
N ASP A 157 9.08 -9.67 -5.18
CA ASP A 157 9.12 -10.44 -6.41
C ASP A 157 8.07 -11.55 -6.35
N THR A 158 6.90 -11.26 -6.92
CA THR A 158 5.75 -12.16 -6.85
C THR A 158 6.00 -13.54 -7.49
N ARG A 159 6.86 -13.59 -8.51
CA ARG A 159 7.24 -14.86 -9.16
C ARG A 159 8.10 -15.71 -8.23
N VAL A 160 9.12 -15.12 -7.62
CA VAL A 160 10.02 -15.84 -6.70
C VAL A 160 9.27 -16.34 -5.47
N ILE A 161 8.38 -15.51 -4.90
CA ILE A 161 7.56 -15.94 -3.75
C ILE A 161 6.65 -17.12 -4.13
N HIS A 162 6.00 -17.04 -5.29
CA HIS A 162 5.17 -18.16 -5.78
C HIS A 162 6.01 -19.43 -5.94
N GLU A 163 7.18 -19.36 -6.59
CA GLU A 163 8.08 -20.51 -6.79
C GLU A 163 8.53 -21.15 -5.46
N VAL A 164 8.84 -20.35 -4.44
CA VAL A 164 9.19 -20.84 -3.09
C VAL A 164 8.02 -21.59 -2.47
N VAL A 165 6.81 -21.04 -2.56
CA VAL A 165 5.61 -21.66 -1.98
C VAL A 165 5.28 -22.98 -2.68
N GLU A 166 5.26 -23.01 -4.01
CA GLU A 166 4.97 -24.23 -4.77
C GLU A 166 6.05 -25.32 -4.54
N GLY A 167 7.31 -24.90 -4.48
CA GLY A 167 8.42 -25.83 -4.18
C GLY A 167 8.27 -26.45 -2.77
N PHE A 168 7.89 -25.64 -1.78
CA PHE A 168 7.64 -26.14 -0.42
C PHE A 168 6.43 -27.06 -0.36
N VAL A 169 5.29 -26.67 -0.95
CA VAL A 169 4.06 -27.48 -0.99
C VAL A 169 4.33 -28.83 -1.62
N SER A 170 5.07 -28.87 -2.72
CA SER A 170 5.41 -30.10 -3.44
C SER A 170 6.37 -30.99 -2.63
N ARG A 171 7.40 -30.41 -2.02
CA ARG A 171 8.40 -31.12 -1.22
C ARG A 171 7.80 -31.79 0.02
N GLU A 172 6.94 -31.04 0.73
CA GLU A 172 6.30 -31.54 1.97
C GLU A 172 4.98 -32.28 1.69
N ALA A 173 4.61 -32.47 0.42
CA ALA A 173 3.36 -33.11 -0.01
C ALA A 173 2.12 -32.57 0.70
N LEU A 174 2.04 -31.23 0.86
CA LEU A 174 0.93 -30.60 1.56
C LEU A 174 -0.36 -30.77 0.75
N SER A 175 -1.46 -31.07 1.43
CA SER A 175 -2.80 -31.17 0.83
C SER A 175 -3.45 -29.80 0.56
N TYR A 176 -2.76 -28.71 0.85
CA TYR A 176 -3.21 -27.34 0.68
C TYR A 176 -2.06 -26.43 0.24
N ARG A 177 -2.38 -25.32 -0.39
CA ARG A 177 -1.45 -24.22 -0.71
C ARG A 177 -1.77 -23.01 0.16
N PRO A 178 -0.77 -22.39 0.83
CA PRO A 178 -0.96 -21.12 1.50
C PRO A 178 -1.54 -20.05 0.56
N TYR A 179 -2.46 -19.24 1.09
CA TYR A 179 -3.08 -18.15 0.35
C TYR A 179 -2.05 -17.04 0.08
N LEU A 180 -1.94 -16.56 -1.15
CA LEU A 180 -1.04 -15.50 -1.53
C LEU A 180 -1.82 -14.20 -1.74
N HIS A 181 -1.51 -13.17 -0.94
CA HIS A 181 -2.10 -11.84 -1.09
C HIS A 181 -1.03 -10.78 -1.32
N LEU A 182 -1.28 -9.88 -2.28
CA LEU A 182 -0.44 -8.71 -2.51
C LEU A 182 -1.12 -7.46 -1.93
N ASP A 183 -0.55 -6.89 -0.88
CA ASP A 183 -0.91 -5.56 -0.38
C ASP A 183 -0.36 -4.49 -1.32
N SER A 184 -1.07 -4.24 -2.40
CA SER A 184 -0.69 -3.30 -3.45
C SER A 184 -1.48 -1.98 -3.40
N VAL A 185 -1.93 -1.59 -2.22
CA VAL A 185 -2.76 -0.38 -2.01
C VAL A 185 -2.12 0.91 -2.55
N ILE A 186 -0.81 0.95 -2.73
CA ILE A 186 -0.09 2.04 -3.42
C ILE A 186 0.31 1.60 -4.83
N GLY A 187 0.88 0.40 -4.96
CA GLY A 187 1.52 -0.06 -6.20
C GLY A 187 0.55 -0.57 -7.28
N TRP A 188 -0.72 -0.77 -6.99
CA TRP A 188 -1.68 -1.32 -7.96
C TRP A 188 -1.76 -0.57 -9.28
N VAL A 189 -1.51 0.74 -9.27
CA VAL A 189 -1.57 1.57 -10.49
C VAL A 189 -0.51 1.15 -11.52
N TYR A 190 0.60 0.54 -11.09
CA TYR A 190 1.62 -0.02 -11.98
C TYR A 190 1.13 -1.28 -12.74
N PHE A 191 0.03 -1.93 -12.32
CA PHE A 191 -0.58 -3.02 -13.09
C PHE A 191 -1.03 -2.56 -14.47
N THR A 192 -1.26 -1.26 -14.65
CA THR A 192 -1.50 -0.65 -15.96
C THR A 192 -0.37 -0.88 -16.97
N LEU A 193 0.85 -1.11 -16.48
CA LEU A 193 2.04 -1.33 -17.31
C LEU A 193 2.26 -2.80 -17.66
N LEU A 194 1.60 -3.73 -16.98
CA LEU A 194 1.69 -5.17 -17.24
C LEU A 194 1.05 -5.53 -18.59
N GLN A 195 1.33 -6.74 -19.09
CA GLN A 195 0.79 -7.27 -20.34
C GLN A 195 0.98 -6.31 -21.54
N GLY A 196 2.21 -5.81 -21.68
CA GLY A 196 2.59 -4.91 -22.76
C GLY A 196 2.11 -3.47 -22.59
N GLY A 197 1.57 -3.10 -21.41
CA GLY A 197 1.17 -1.74 -21.10
C GLY A 197 2.35 -0.76 -21.18
N LEU A 198 3.51 -1.14 -20.68
CA LEU A 198 4.72 -0.32 -20.78
C LEU A 198 5.08 0.02 -22.24
N LYS A 199 4.99 -0.95 -23.14
CA LYS A 199 5.24 -0.77 -24.59
C LYS A 199 4.20 0.13 -25.29
N ARG A 200 3.04 0.37 -24.66
CA ARG A 200 1.99 1.23 -25.19
C ARG A 200 2.12 2.68 -24.75
N LEU A 201 3.04 2.98 -23.85
CA LEU A 201 3.37 4.37 -23.55
C LEU A 201 3.98 4.99 -24.83
N PRO A 202 3.62 6.23 -25.19
CA PRO A 202 4.21 6.88 -26.34
C PRO A 202 5.74 6.88 -26.23
N ALA A 203 6.43 6.61 -27.33
CA ALA A 203 7.90 6.56 -27.38
C ALA A 203 8.55 7.86 -26.83
N THR A 204 7.88 9.00 -27.02
CA THR A 204 8.28 10.30 -26.48
C THR A 204 8.15 10.41 -24.94
N GLN A 205 7.40 9.49 -24.32
CA GLN A 205 7.22 9.40 -22.88
C GLN A 205 8.11 8.31 -22.25
N LEU A 206 8.73 7.46 -23.06
CA LEU A 206 9.73 6.51 -22.58
C LEU A 206 11.05 7.27 -22.39
N PRO A 207 11.50 7.48 -21.16
CA PRO A 207 12.79 8.12 -20.93
C PRO A 207 13.87 7.13 -21.34
N GLY A 208 14.92 7.64 -21.90
CA GLY A 208 16.06 6.80 -22.22
C GLY A 208 16.80 6.23 -21.02
N ASN A 209 16.34 6.41 -19.77
CA ASN A 209 17.18 6.11 -18.62
C ASN A 209 16.47 5.61 -17.35
N ALA A 210 16.60 6.34 -16.24
CA ALA A 210 16.26 5.87 -14.90
C ALA A 210 14.76 5.59 -14.68
N VAL A 211 13.87 6.37 -15.29
CA VAL A 211 12.42 6.15 -15.13
C VAL A 211 11.98 4.87 -15.84
N ALA A 212 12.46 4.61 -17.08
CA ALA A 212 12.12 3.38 -17.80
C ALA A 212 12.63 2.16 -17.06
N GLN A 213 13.87 2.17 -16.60
CA GLN A 213 14.46 1.06 -15.84
C GLN A 213 13.67 0.78 -14.55
N ARG A 214 13.23 1.81 -13.82
CA ARG A 214 12.38 1.59 -12.63
C ARG A 214 11.03 1.01 -12.98
N LEU A 215 10.38 1.50 -14.03
CA LEU A 215 9.08 0.96 -14.46
C LEU A 215 9.19 -0.49 -14.94
N GLU A 216 10.26 -0.84 -15.64
CA GLU A 216 10.57 -2.22 -16.04
C GLU A 216 10.79 -3.10 -14.82
N ALA A 217 11.63 -2.67 -13.88
CA ALA A 217 11.89 -3.40 -12.64
C ALA A 217 10.59 -3.63 -11.82
N ILE A 218 9.69 -2.64 -11.74
CA ILE A 218 8.39 -2.82 -11.07
C ILE A 218 7.53 -3.85 -11.82
N CYS A 219 7.52 -3.82 -13.15
CA CYS A 219 6.79 -4.81 -13.94
C CYS A 219 7.33 -6.24 -13.71
N GLU A 220 8.65 -6.40 -13.60
CA GLU A 220 9.27 -7.67 -13.25
C GLU A 220 8.86 -8.16 -11.87
N ARG A 221 8.79 -7.28 -10.85
CA ARG A 221 8.31 -7.63 -9.51
C ARG A 221 6.90 -8.20 -9.52
N PHE A 222 6.04 -7.69 -10.38
CA PHE A 222 4.66 -8.15 -10.49
C PHE A 222 4.44 -9.28 -11.51
N SER A 223 5.51 -9.84 -12.10
CA SER A 223 5.39 -10.85 -13.17
C SER A 223 4.71 -12.14 -12.74
N GLY A 224 4.78 -12.52 -11.45
CA GLY A 224 4.13 -13.69 -10.87
C GLY A 224 2.74 -13.43 -10.28
N LEU A 225 2.21 -12.21 -10.37
CA LEU A 225 0.95 -11.84 -9.72
C LEU A 225 -0.26 -12.65 -10.23
N ALA A 226 -0.21 -13.16 -11.44
CA ALA A 226 -1.25 -14.04 -11.98
C ALA A 226 -1.49 -15.31 -11.13
N HIS A 227 -0.50 -15.73 -10.34
CA HIS A 227 -0.55 -16.91 -9.46
C HIS A 227 -1.00 -16.59 -8.02
N PHE A 228 -1.24 -15.33 -7.71
CA PHE A 228 -1.76 -14.90 -6.41
C PHE A 228 -3.28 -15.10 -6.32
N ASP A 229 -3.80 -15.19 -5.09
CA ASP A 229 -5.23 -15.38 -4.85
C ASP A 229 -5.99 -14.05 -4.80
N SER A 230 -5.33 -12.99 -4.34
CA SER A 230 -5.94 -11.65 -4.24
C SER A 230 -4.91 -10.52 -4.15
N PHE A 231 -5.40 -9.31 -4.35
CA PHE A 231 -4.62 -8.09 -4.07
C PHE A 231 -5.52 -6.96 -3.52
N GLY A 232 -4.89 -6.04 -2.79
CA GLY A 232 -5.51 -4.83 -2.26
C GLY A 232 -5.23 -3.61 -3.12
N VAL A 233 -6.21 -2.69 -3.25
CA VAL A 233 -6.15 -1.46 -4.04
C VAL A 233 -6.70 -0.29 -3.26
N ASP A 234 -5.98 0.86 -3.25
CA ASP A 234 -6.51 2.14 -2.74
C ASP A 234 -6.59 3.16 -3.89
N PHE A 235 -7.79 3.37 -4.42
CA PHE A 235 -8.01 4.42 -5.41
C PHE A 235 -7.78 5.83 -4.85
N HIS A 236 -7.97 6.02 -3.55
CA HIS A 236 -7.73 7.30 -2.89
C HIS A 236 -6.24 7.62 -2.71
N LYS A 237 -5.32 6.68 -2.94
CA LYS A 237 -3.86 6.92 -2.97
C LYS A 237 -3.40 7.25 -4.38
N THR A 238 -3.46 6.28 -5.29
CA THR A 238 -2.89 6.40 -6.63
C THR A 238 -3.93 6.37 -7.75
N GLY A 239 -5.21 6.24 -7.44
CA GLY A 239 -6.32 6.15 -8.41
C GLY A 239 -7.08 7.46 -8.67
N LEU A 240 -6.59 8.59 -8.16
CA LEU A 240 -7.15 9.92 -8.38
C LEU A 240 -8.58 10.13 -7.82
N CYS A 241 -9.00 9.27 -6.88
CA CYS A 241 -10.32 9.30 -6.24
C CYS A 241 -10.27 9.90 -4.84
N PRO A 242 -11.39 10.42 -4.32
CA PRO A 242 -11.49 10.87 -2.93
C PRO A 242 -11.52 9.70 -1.94
N TYR A 243 -11.23 9.98 -0.67
CA TYR A 243 -11.37 9.05 0.46
C TYR A 243 -12.86 8.79 0.78
N ASN A 244 -13.25 7.60 1.26
CA ASN A 244 -12.49 6.35 1.30
C ASN A 244 -12.80 5.55 0.05
N ASN A 245 -11.81 4.96 -0.58
CA ASN A 245 -12.04 4.21 -1.82
C ASN A 245 -10.97 3.13 -1.98
N SER A 246 -11.30 1.91 -1.59
CA SER A 246 -10.42 0.74 -1.66
C SER A 246 -11.14 -0.45 -2.25
N TYR A 247 -10.40 -1.41 -2.76
CA TYR A 247 -10.91 -2.68 -3.27
C TYR A 247 -10.06 -3.84 -2.79
N PHE A 248 -10.72 -4.87 -2.26
CA PHE A 248 -10.21 -6.23 -2.24
C PHE A 248 -10.59 -6.88 -3.57
N VAL A 249 -9.60 -7.37 -4.31
CA VAL A 249 -9.80 -8.03 -5.60
C VAL A 249 -9.28 -9.45 -5.50
N SER A 250 -10.15 -10.43 -5.74
CA SER A 250 -9.84 -11.85 -5.76
C SER A 250 -9.79 -12.37 -7.20
N GLN A 251 -8.97 -13.41 -7.42
CA GLN A 251 -8.83 -14.07 -8.71
C GLN A 251 -10.16 -14.60 -9.24
N ASP A 252 -11.03 -15.04 -8.34
CA ASP A 252 -12.36 -15.56 -8.65
C ASP A 252 -13.35 -15.33 -7.50
N ARG A 253 -14.57 -15.89 -7.62
CA ARG A 253 -15.68 -15.71 -6.68
C ARG A 253 -15.61 -16.56 -5.41
N ARG A 254 -14.67 -17.49 -5.27
CA ARG A 254 -14.58 -18.40 -4.11
C ARG A 254 -14.56 -17.64 -2.78
N PHE A 255 -13.99 -16.45 -2.75
CA PHE A 255 -13.96 -15.63 -1.56
C PHE A 255 -15.35 -15.32 -0.98
N MET A 256 -16.41 -15.33 -1.78
CA MET A 256 -17.77 -15.09 -1.28
C MET A 256 -18.24 -16.21 -0.37
N ASP A 257 -17.95 -17.47 -0.72
CA ASP A 257 -18.20 -18.61 0.16
C ASP A 257 -17.28 -18.60 1.38
N GLU A 258 -16.02 -18.18 1.21
CA GLU A 258 -15.00 -18.10 2.26
C GLU A 258 -15.34 -17.01 3.30
N LEU A 259 -15.94 -15.90 2.87
CA LEU A 259 -16.34 -14.79 3.74
C LEU A 259 -17.75 -14.92 4.29
N GLY A 260 -18.57 -15.80 3.72
CA GLY A 260 -19.95 -16.05 4.14
C GLY A 260 -20.07 -16.66 5.53
N ASP A 261 -21.29 -16.95 5.95
CA ASP A 261 -21.62 -17.54 7.25
C ASP A 261 -21.51 -19.08 7.30
N GLY A 262 -21.06 -19.71 6.23
CA GLY A 262 -20.95 -21.15 6.08
C GLY A 262 -22.27 -21.89 5.85
N LYS A 263 -23.40 -21.20 5.96
CA LYS A 263 -24.75 -21.78 5.78
C LYS A 263 -25.28 -21.60 4.37
N TYR A 264 -24.89 -20.54 3.70
CA TYR A 264 -25.28 -20.22 2.34
C TYR A 264 -24.11 -20.54 1.37
N ARG A 265 -24.43 -21.17 0.25
CA ARG A 265 -23.48 -21.42 -0.84
C ARG A 265 -23.93 -20.68 -2.07
N PHE A 266 -23.02 -19.91 -2.65
CA PHE A 266 -23.30 -19.12 -3.84
C PHE A 266 -23.42 -20.00 -5.08
N SER A 267 -24.47 -19.78 -5.85
CA SER A 267 -24.77 -20.44 -7.14
C SER A 267 -24.65 -19.43 -8.29
N GLU A 268 -24.72 -19.87 -9.53
CA GLU A 268 -24.72 -19.00 -10.69
C GLU A 268 -25.87 -17.96 -10.64
N ARG A 269 -27.02 -18.33 -10.10
CA ARG A 269 -28.21 -17.45 -9.98
C ARG A 269 -27.95 -16.23 -9.10
N ASP A 270 -27.06 -16.33 -8.12
CA ASP A 270 -26.74 -15.23 -7.23
C ASP A 270 -26.00 -14.09 -7.95
N PHE A 271 -25.50 -14.34 -9.18
CA PHE A 271 -24.79 -13.40 -10.02
C PHE A 271 -25.64 -12.86 -11.18
N GLU A 272 -26.90 -13.32 -11.30
CA GLU A 272 -27.86 -12.74 -12.25
C GLU A 272 -28.23 -11.32 -11.83
N PRO A 273 -28.53 -10.43 -12.78
CA PRO A 273 -29.01 -9.08 -12.49
C PRO A 273 -30.21 -9.11 -11.51
N GLY A 274 -30.16 -8.27 -10.49
CA GLY A 274 -31.16 -8.22 -9.42
C GLY A 274 -30.91 -9.20 -8.26
N GLN A 275 -29.97 -10.13 -8.36
CA GLN A 275 -29.72 -11.15 -7.35
C GLN A 275 -28.51 -10.92 -6.47
N LEU A 276 -27.67 -9.95 -6.76
CA LEU A 276 -26.48 -9.67 -5.96
C LEU A 276 -26.83 -9.21 -4.53
N ARG A 277 -26.24 -9.87 -3.54
CA ARG A 277 -26.49 -9.73 -2.11
C ARG A 277 -25.16 -9.58 -1.37
N ALA A 278 -24.56 -8.40 -1.35
CA ALA A 278 -23.24 -8.16 -0.78
C ALA A 278 -23.19 -8.40 0.74
N TYR A 279 -24.28 -8.18 1.45
CA TYR A 279 -24.36 -8.42 2.89
C TYR A 279 -24.05 -9.87 3.31
N ARG A 280 -24.10 -10.83 2.38
CA ARG A 280 -23.80 -12.23 2.66
C ARG A 280 -22.31 -12.53 2.79
N TYR A 281 -21.45 -11.64 2.23
CA TYR A 281 -20.00 -11.87 2.18
C TYR A 281 -19.17 -10.63 2.56
N THR A 282 -19.78 -9.52 2.94
CA THR A 282 -19.06 -8.33 3.37
C THR A 282 -19.05 -8.19 4.89
N PHE A 283 -17.99 -7.62 5.45
CA PHE A 283 -17.94 -7.32 6.88
C PHE A 283 -18.91 -6.21 7.26
N GLU A 284 -19.09 -5.23 6.36
CA GLU A 284 -20.10 -4.21 6.51
C GLU A 284 -21.42 -4.69 5.92
N ASN A 285 -22.52 -4.38 6.59
CA ASN A 285 -23.84 -4.67 6.06
C ASN A 285 -24.25 -3.57 5.06
N SER A 286 -24.42 -2.35 5.53
CA SER A 286 -24.69 -1.18 4.68
C SER A 286 -23.40 -0.54 4.22
N ARG A 287 -23.27 -0.29 2.91
CA ARG A 287 -22.09 0.32 2.28
C ARG A 287 -22.50 1.41 1.31
N GLY A 288 -21.87 2.58 1.41
CA GLY A 288 -22.07 3.65 0.44
C GLY A 288 -21.45 3.32 -0.93
N ALA A 289 -22.09 3.80 -2.00
CA ALA A 289 -21.61 3.60 -3.38
C ALA A 289 -20.59 4.66 -3.84
N SER A 290 -20.21 5.62 -3.02
CA SER A 290 -19.31 6.73 -3.42
C SER A 290 -17.98 6.25 -3.95
N GLY A 291 -17.33 5.30 -3.27
CA GLY A 291 -16.10 4.67 -3.73
C GLY A 291 -16.30 3.89 -5.04
N ILE A 292 -17.41 3.16 -5.16
CA ILE A 292 -17.73 2.35 -6.35
C ILE A 292 -17.87 3.24 -7.58
N LEU A 293 -18.70 4.29 -7.52
CA LEU A 293 -18.94 5.17 -8.67
C LEU A 293 -17.70 6.00 -9.00
N SER A 294 -16.98 6.47 -7.98
CA SER A 294 -15.74 7.23 -8.16
C SER A 294 -14.66 6.41 -8.87
N SER A 295 -14.41 5.18 -8.43
CA SER A 295 -13.43 4.29 -9.07
C SER A 295 -13.83 3.88 -10.49
N TRP A 296 -15.14 3.64 -10.72
CA TRP A 296 -15.64 3.36 -12.05
C TRP A 296 -15.39 4.52 -13.02
N VAL A 297 -15.69 5.76 -12.58
CA VAL A 297 -15.42 6.97 -13.38
C VAL A 297 -13.93 7.14 -13.62
N ALA A 298 -13.06 6.86 -12.62
CA ALA A 298 -11.61 6.89 -12.82
C ALA A 298 -11.17 5.91 -13.92
N LEU A 299 -11.64 4.66 -13.86
CA LEU A 299 -11.31 3.64 -14.86
C LEU A 299 -11.87 3.98 -16.25
N LYS A 300 -13.08 4.52 -16.33
CA LYS A 300 -13.69 4.92 -17.62
C LYS A 300 -13.02 6.16 -18.22
N LYS A 301 -12.68 7.15 -17.39
CA LYS A 301 -12.12 8.43 -17.87
C LYS A 301 -10.64 8.30 -18.23
N PHE A 302 -9.86 7.62 -17.42
CA PHE A 302 -8.40 7.52 -17.58
C PHE A 302 -7.98 6.19 -18.21
N GLY A 303 -8.64 5.11 -17.85
CA GLY A 303 -8.34 3.77 -18.31
C GLY A 303 -6.91 3.34 -18.00
N LYS A 304 -6.49 2.22 -18.61
CA LYS A 304 -5.14 1.68 -18.45
C LYS A 304 -4.07 2.67 -18.94
N GLN A 305 -4.32 3.33 -20.07
CA GLN A 305 -3.37 4.26 -20.68
C GLN A 305 -3.22 5.56 -19.88
N GLY A 306 -4.32 6.18 -19.46
CA GLY A 306 -4.27 7.44 -18.70
C GLY A 306 -3.66 7.27 -17.30
N LEU A 307 -3.96 6.17 -16.61
CA LEU A 307 -3.33 5.86 -15.32
C LEU A 307 -1.86 5.47 -15.49
N GLY A 308 -1.49 4.76 -16.58
CA GLY A 308 -0.10 4.49 -16.92
C GLY A 308 0.70 5.78 -17.19
N ALA A 309 0.11 6.72 -17.93
CA ALA A 309 0.72 8.03 -18.16
C ALA A 309 0.83 8.85 -16.86
N TYR A 310 -0.14 8.74 -15.95
CA TYR A 310 -0.08 9.38 -14.65
C TYR A 310 1.08 8.88 -13.81
N ILE A 311 1.24 7.56 -13.67
CA ILE A 311 2.33 7.01 -12.87
C ILE A 311 3.71 7.31 -13.47
N PHE A 312 3.80 7.33 -14.80
CA PHE A 312 5.00 7.77 -15.48
C PHE A 312 5.42 9.20 -15.09
N ARG A 313 4.45 10.15 -15.06
CA ARG A 313 4.70 11.52 -14.64
C ARG A 313 5.09 11.63 -13.17
N LEU A 314 4.55 10.79 -12.28
CA LEU A 314 4.99 10.74 -10.89
C LEU A 314 6.46 10.33 -10.78
N GLN A 315 6.88 9.35 -11.58
CA GLN A 315 8.29 8.95 -11.63
C GLN A 315 9.19 10.06 -12.21
N GLN A 316 8.73 10.83 -13.19
CA GLN A 316 9.44 12.01 -13.67
C GLN A 316 9.53 13.09 -12.58
N GLY A 317 8.45 13.34 -11.86
CA GLY A 317 8.44 14.27 -10.73
C GLY A 317 9.44 13.90 -9.63
N ARG A 318 9.64 12.61 -9.39
CA ARG A 318 10.71 12.12 -8.51
C ARG A 318 12.10 12.53 -9.02
N GLU A 319 12.39 12.33 -10.30
CA GLU A 319 13.70 12.72 -10.87
C GLU A 319 13.94 14.22 -10.74
N THR A 320 12.91 15.02 -10.97
CA THR A 320 12.98 16.48 -10.81
C THR A 320 13.28 16.88 -9.36
N LEU A 321 12.62 16.23 -8.38
CA LEU A 321 12.88 16.45 -6.96
C LEU A 321 14.29 15.99 -6.56
N VAL A 322 14.73 14.82 -7.01
CA VAL A 322 16.08 14.31 -6.74
C VAL A 322 17.14 15.25 -7.31
N ALA A 323 16.94 15.77 -8.51
CA ALA A 323 17.84 16.76 -9.10
C ALA A 323 17.87 18.05 -8.28
N ALA A 324 16.73 18.52 -7.75
CA ALA A 324 16.67 19.70 -6.89
C ALA A 324 17.42 19.45 -5.55
N ILE A 325 17.25 18.30 -4.93
CA ILE A 325 17.97 17.89 -3.71
C ILE A 325 19.48 17.89 -3.96
N LYS A 326 19.94 17.32 -5.07
CA LYS A 326 21.37 17.23 -5.40
C LYS A 326 22.02 18.61 -5.66
N ARG A 327 21.24 19.63 -6.05
CA ARG A 327 21.73 21.01 -6.19
C ARG A 327 21.98 21.72 -4.87
N GLN A 328 21.49 21.20 -3.75
CA GLN A 328 21.57 21.84 -2.44
C GLN A 328 22.36 20.96 -1.47
N ALA A 329 23.52 21.44 -1.02
CA ALA A 329 24.40 20.70 -0.11
C ALA A 329 23.77 20.35 1.25
N LEU A 330 22.65 21.00 1.61
CA LEU A 330 21.95 20.77 2.87
C LEU A 330 21.23 19.41 2.92
N PHE A 331 20.79 18.89 1.80
CA PHE A 331 19.96 17.69 1.75
C PHE A 331 20.74 16.50 1.22
N THR A 332 20.55 15.35 1.86
CA THR A 332 21.15 14.08 1.42
C THR A 332 20.05 13.08 1.14
N GLN A 333 19.91 12.63 -0.11
CA GLN A 333 18.97 11.55 -0.46
C GLN A 333 19.44 10.23 0.15
N LEU A 334 18.52 9.47 0.74
CA LEU A 334 18.81 8.18 1.38
C LEU A 334 18.29 6.98 0.58
N ASN A 335 17.17 7.11 -0.14
CA ASN A 335 16.51 6.02 -0.85
C ASN A 335 16.80 6.04 -2.37
N GLU A 336 18.05 6.12 -2.77
CA GLU A 336 18.42 6.19 -4.20
C GLU A 336 17.90 4.97 -4.99
N LYS A 337 17.91 3.79 -4.39
CA LYS A 337 17.57 2.50 -5.01
C LYS A 337 16.06 2.18 -5.01
N THR A 338 15.22 3.04 -4.42
CA THR A 338 13.76 2.80 -4.41
C THR A 338 13.18 2.77 -5.82
N LEU A 339 12.18 1.90 -6.01
CA LEU A 339 11.39 1.85 -7.23
C LEU A 339 10.21 2.82 -7.21
N GLY A 340 9.85 3.36 -6.05
CA GLY A 340 8.76 4.31 -5.87
C GLY A 340 9.06 5.71 -6.37
N HIS A 341 8.08 6.58 -6.20
CA HIS A 341 8.20 8.00 -6.57
C HIS A 341 8.40 8.92 -5.36
N GLU A 342 8.44 8.37 -4.16
CA GLU A 342 8.79 9.08 -2.93
C GLU A 342 10.31 9.27 -2.81
N VAL A 343 10.72 10.33 -2.10
CA VAL A 343 12.12 10.63 -1.80
C VAL A 343 12.31 10.78 -0.30
N VAL A 344 13.16 9.92 0.25
CA VAL A 344 13.61 10.00 1.65
C VAL A 344 14.96 10.72 1.70
N PHE A 345 15.08 11.67 2.60
CA PHE A 345 16.27 12.50 2.70
C PHE A 345 16.61 12.90 4.14
N LEU A 346 17.86 13.24 4.37
CA LEU A 346 18.36 13.81 5.62
C LEU A 346 18.48 15.32 5.53
N ILE A 347 18.28 15.95 6.68
CA ILE A 347 18.64 17.35 6.95
C ILE A 347 19.61 17.32 8.15
N PRO A 348 20.90 17.65 7.97
CA PRO A 348 21.81 17.73 9.09
C PRO A 348 21.53 18.98 9.93
N PHE A 349 21.60 18.84 11.24
CA PHE A 349 21.54 19.95 12.19
C PHE A 349 22.94 20.38 12.62
N ALA A 350 23.05 21.64 13.08
CA ALA A 350 24.34 22.18 13.50
C ALA A 350 24.93 21.37 14.67
N SER A 351 26.21 21.02 14.58
CA SER A 351 26.90 20.12 15.51
C SER A 351 26.91 20.62 16.97
N ASP A 352 26.88 21.95 17.19
CA ASP A 352 26.80 22.56 18.51
C ASP A 352 25.46 22.29 19.22
N LEU A 353 24.41 21.92 18.49
CA LEU A 353 23.12 21.55 19.04
C LEU A 353 23.12 20.10 19.56
N SER A 354 23.80 19.19 18.88
CA SER A 354 23.92 17.79 19.28
C SER A 354 24.90 17.56 20.44
N SER A 355 25.86 18.44 20.64
CA SER A 355 26.86 18.34 21.74
C SER A 355 26.28 18.55 23.16
N ARG A 356 25.00 18.90 23.29
CA ARG A 356 24.30 19.17 24.56
C ARG A 356 23.40 18.03 25.03
N CYS A 357 23.80 16.79 24.80
CA CYS A 357 23.02 15.59 25.13
C CYS A 357 21.71 15.42 24.33
N VAL A 358 21.58 16.08 23.20
CA VAL A 358 20.45 15.95 22.29
C VAL A 358 20.89 15.22 21.03
N THR A 359 20.17 14.19 20.65
CA THR A 359 20.44 13.40 19.45
C THR A 359 19.92 14.11 18.19
N ASN A 360 20.47 13.78 17.02
CA ASN A 360 19.93 14.26 15.74
C ASN A 360 18.47 13.85 15.53
N ASP A 361 18.04 12.72 16.08
CA ASP A 361 16.66 12.24 16.02
C ASP A 361 15.71 13.13 16.81
N GLU A 362 16.11 13.60 17.98
CA GLU A 362 15.33 14.54 18.79
C GLU A 362 15.25 15.91 18.10
N LEU A 363 16.34 16.36 17.49
CA LEU A 363 16.36 17.60 16.69
C LEU A 363 15.43 17.49 15.46
N ALA A 364 15.43 16.36 14.76
CA ALA A 364 14.56 16.12 13.61
C ALA A 364 13.08 16.14 14.01
N LYS A 365 12.72 15.49 15.13
CA LYS A 365 11.36 15.49 15.70
C LYS A 365 10.93 16.90 16.10
N ALA A 366 11.80 17.61 16.82
CA ALA A 366 11.53 19.01 17.22
C ALA A 366 11.40 19.96 16.04
N PHE A 367 12.22 19.79 15.01
CA PHE A 367 12.12 20.56 13.76
C PHE A 367 10.79 20.30 13.04
N MET A 368 10.38 19.03 12.95
CA MET A 368 9.09 18.71 12.34
C MET A 368 7.92 19.33 13.11
N GLN A 369 7.97 19.32 14.43
CA GLN A 369 6.98 19.98 15.28
C GLN A 369 6.95 21.50 15.05
N HIS A 370 8.12 22.13 14.93
CA HIS A 370 8.22 23.55 14.56
C HIS A 370 7.54 23.83 13.20
N CYS A 371 7.81 23.02 12.19
CA CYS A 371 7.20 23.15 10.87
C CYS A 371 5.66 22.98 10.91
N TRP A 372 5.14 22.03 11.68
CA TRP A 372 3.69 21.87 11.85
C TRP A 372 3.03 23.06 12.56
N GLN A 373 3.72 23.64 13.53
CA GLN A 373 3.20 24.86 14.19
C GLN A 373 3.06 26.04 13.24
N LEU A 374 3.94 26.15 12.22
CA LEU A 374 3.84 27.21 11.20
C LEU A 374 2.55 27.11 10.40
N THR A 375 2.08 25.90 10.08
CA THR A 375 0.84 25.72 9.32
C THR A 375 -0.39 26.26 10.07
N ASN A 376 -0.35 26.29 11.41
CA ASN A 376 -1.41 26.82 12.24
C ASN A 376 -1.41 28.35 12.31
N THR A 377 -0.35 29.01 11.85
CA THR A 377 -0.23 30.49 11.85
C THR A 377 -0.70 31.12 10.54
N GLY A 378 -1.20 30.33 9.58
CA GLY A 378 -1.60 30.81 8.27
C GLY A 378 -0.44 31.05 7.31
N VAL A 379 0.79 30.72 7.70
CA VAL A 379 1.97 30.76 6.82
C VAL A 379 1.89 29.60 5.83
N GLN A 380 2.03 29.93 4.53
CA GLN A 380 2.13 28.91 3.49
C GLN A 380 3.49 28.21 3.61
N PHE A 381 3.43 26.93 4.02
CA PHE A 381 4.60 26.09 4.19
C PHE A 381 4.40 24.74 3.52
N PRO A 382 5.40 24.16 2.84
CA PRO A 382 5.28 22.88 2.20
C PRO A 382 5.08 21.77 3.24
N LEU A 383 4.14 20.84 2.96
CA LEU A 383 3.93 19.67 3.79
C LEU A 383 4.90 18.56 3.39
N PHE A 384 5.61 18.04 4.38
CA PHE A 384 6.45 16.86 4.28
C PHE A 384 6.32 16.02 5.54
N SER A 385 6.83 14.81 5.53
CA SER A 385 6.68 13.87 6.63
C SER A 385 8.01 13.55 7.28
N ILE A 386 7.96 13.10 8.54
CA ILE A 386 9.10 12.54 9.26
C ILE A 386 9.02 11.01 9.22
N VAL A 387 10.18 10.36 9.11
CA VAL A 387 10.35 8.90 9.12
C VAL A 387 11.30 8.53 10.26
N PRO A 388 10.77 8.30 11.48
CA PRO A 388 11.57 7.84 12.60
C PRO A 388 12.12 6.44 12.34
N ASN A 389 13.29 6.14 12.89
CA ASN A 389 13.93 4.83 12.78
C ASN A 389 14.09 4.33 11.33
N TYR A 390 14.36 5.25 10.41
CA TYR A 390 14.64 4.89 9.03
C TYR A 390 15.94 4.09 8.94
N ARG A 391 15.87 2.89 8.36
CA ARG A 391 17.03 2.01 8.16
C ARG A 391 17.70 2.35 6.82
N ILE A 392 18.89 2.92 6.87
CA ILE A 392 19.66 3.25 5.65
C ILE A 392 20.06 1.92 4.98
N ASN A 393 19.77 1.80 3.69
CA ASN A 393 19.98 0.56 2.92
C ASN A 393 19.35 -0.70 3.55
N ASN A 394 18.28 -0.55 4.32
CA ASN A 394 17.63 -1.60 5.10
C ASN A 394 18.54 -2.27 6.15
N ASP A 395 19.65 -1.62 6.55
CA ASP A 395 20.53 -2.10 7.59
C ASP A 395 19.95 -1.78 8.99
N PRO A 396 19.65 -2.78 9.82
CA PRO A 396 19.14 -2.55 11.16
C PRO A 396 20.16 -1.88 12.11
N ALA A 397 21.44 -1.88 11.77
CA ALA A 397 22.48 -1.21 12.54
C ALA A 397 22.66 0.26 12.16
N ASP A 398 22.21 0.67 10.97
CA ASP A 398 22.33 2.04 10.46
C ASP A 398 20.95 2.72 10.42
N VAL A 399 20.55 3.27 11.58
CA VAL A 399 19.22 3.83 11.80
C VAL A 399 19.31 5.33 12.05
N THR A 400 18.41 6.09 11.43
CA THR A 400 18.30 7.55 11.57
C THR A 400 16.85 8.01 11.49
N THR A 401 16.58 9.21 11.96
CA THR A 401 15.32 9.91 11.65
C THR A 401 15.48 10.70 10.35
N ALA A 402 14.73 10.32 9.34
CA ALA A 402 14.74 10.93 8.01
C ALA A 402 13.47 11.74 7.73
N PHE A 403 13.44 12.42 6.60
CA PHE A 403 12.28 13.15 6.09
C PHE A 403 11.83 12.56 4.76
N LEU A 404 10.54 12.73 4.44
CA LEU A 404 9.90 12.17 3.26
C LEU A 404 9.13 13.25 2.50
N LEU A 405 9.40 13.35 1.20
CA LEU A 405 8.59 14.06 0.23
C LEU A 405 8.04 13.07 -0.80
N THR A 406 6.75 13.18 -1.08
CA THR A 406 6.09 12.37 -2.11
C THR A 406 5.54 13.27 -3.20
N PRO A 407 6.07 13.25 -4.42
CA PRO A 407 5.52 13.96 -5.56
C PRO A 407 4.11 13.43 -5.90
N CYS A 408 3.06 14.07 -5.41
CA CYS A 408 1.67 13.71 -5.68
C CYS A 408 1.07 14.52 -6.85
N HIS A 409 1.68 15.65 -7.21
CA HIS A 409 1.29 16.51 -8.31
C HIS A 409 2.21 16.31 -9.51
N THR A 410 1.63 16.01 -10.65
CA THR A 410 2.37 15.73 -11.88
C THR A 410 2.82 16.97 -12.65
N GLU A 411 2.50 18.16 -12.16
CA GLU A 411 2.72 19.45 -12.82
C GLU A 411 3.76 20.31 -12.08
N LEU A 412 4.40 19.76 -11.01
CA LEU A 412 5.44 20.48 -10.29
C LEU A 412 6.70 20.63 -11.15
N THR A 413 7.20 21.84 -11.23
CA THR A 413 8.39 22.24 -11.99
C THR A 413 9.65 22.18 -11.13
N ASN A 414 10.81 22.45 -11.74
CA ASN A 414 12.06 22.63 -10.99
C ASN A 414 11.95 23.80 -10.00
N ASP A 415 11.33 24.91 -10.41
CA ASP A 415 11.21 26.11 -9.58
C ASP A 415 10.33 25.85 -8.35
N ASP A 416 9.27 25.02 -8.50
CA ASP A 416 8.43 24.62 -7.38
C ASP A 416 9.23 23.79 -6.36
N TRP A 417 10.04 22.83 -6.81
CA TRP A 417 10.88 22.03 -5.92
C TRP A 417 11.99 22.88 -5.27
N ASP A 418 12.61 23.79 -6.00
CA ASP A 418 13.60 24.70 -5.45
C ASP A 418 12.98 25.64 -4.41
N TRP A 419 11.73 26.06 -4.60
CA TRP A 419 10.98 26.80 -3.60
C TRP A 419 10.70 25.96 -2.35
N VAL A 420 10.19 24.73 -2.51
CA VAL A 420 9.92 23.80 -1.40
C VAL A 420 11.16 23.58 -0.54
N LEU A 421 12.28 23.23 -1.16
CA LEU A 421 13.52 22.94 -0.44
C LEU A 421 14.10 24.20 0.22
N ARG A 422 13.97 25.37 -0.40
CA ARG A 422 14.37 26.65 0.18
C ARG A 422 13.56 26.97 1.42
N GLN A 423 12.23 26.79 1.38
CA GLN A 423 11.37 27.00 2.55
C GLN A 423 11.78 26.09 3.72
N ILE A 424 12.09 24.84 3.45
CA ILE A 424 12.58 23.91 4.47
C ILE A 424 13.92 24.36 5.05
N ALA A 425 14.86 24.80 4.18
CA ALA A 425 16.17 25.28 4.60
C ALA A 425 16.09 26.56 5.46
N GLU A 426 15.26 27.52 5.05
CA GLU A 426 15.03 28.78 5.79
C GLU A 426 14.45 28.48 7.18
N GLN A 427 13.45 27.60 7.27
CA GLN A 427 12.85 27.23 8.56
C GLN A 427 13.81 26.45 9.45
N LYS A 428 14.73 25.68 8.88
CA LYS A 428 15.79 25.04 9.65
C LYS A 428 16.66 26.10 10.36
N VAL A 429 17.07 27.14 9.68
CA VAL A 429 17.87 28.23 10.28
C VAL A 429 17.11 28.93 11.40
N VAL A 430 15.82 29.23 11.19
CA VAL A 430 14.95 29.82 12.23
C VAL A 430 14.83 28.89 13.43
N PHE A 431 14.60 27.60 13.19
CA PHE A 431 14.52 26.58 14.24
C PHE A 431 15.79 26.51 15.07
N GLU A 432 16.96 26.38 14.44
CA GLU A 432 18.26 26.28 15.12
C GLU A 432 18.54 27.51 15.97
N THR A 433 18.21 28.71 15.46
CA THR A 433 18.36 29.97 16.20
C THR A 433 17.48 29.98 17.46
N ARG A 434 16.21 29.64 17.34
CA ARG A 434 15.26 29.55 18.46
C ARG A 434 15.65 28.47 19.47
N TYR A 435 16.12 27.33 18.97
CA TYR A 435 16.55 26.22 19.82
C TYR A 435 17.74 26.59 20.67
N ARG A 436 18.74 27.31 20.10
CA ARG A 436 19.87 27.89 20.85
C ARG A 436 19.42 28.88 21.92
N GLN A 437 18.40 29.66 21.64
CA GLN A 437 17.84 30.63 22.59
C GLN A 437 16.91 29.98 23.64
N ARG A 438 16.80 28.65 23.68
CA ARG A 438 15.89 27.91 24.56
C ARG A 438 14.40 28.32 24.43
N GLN A 439 14.00 28.92 23.30
CA GLN A 439 12.62 29.34 23.05
C GLN A 439 11.71 28.19 22.57
N ILE A 440 12.28 26.98 22.30
CA ILE A 440 11.50 25.78 21.99
C ILE A 440 11.48 24.94 23.25
N SER A 441 10.36 25.00 23.95
CA SER A 441 10.11 24.14 25.10
C SER A 441 10.09 22.67 24.70
N GLN A 442 10.46 21.81 25.62
CA GLN A 442 10.66 20.38 25.56
C GLN A 442 9.81 19.65 24.51
N VAL A 443 10.46 18.77 23.75
CA VAL A 443 9.82 17.78 22.87
C VAL A 443 8.77 17.04 23.69
N SER A 444 7.50 17.25 23.39
CA SER A 444 6.43 16.53 24.05
C SER A 444 6.50 15.05 23.70
N GLU A 445 6.26 14.19 24.69
CA GLU A 445 6.23 12.71 24.60
C GLU A 445 5.23 12.14 23.58
N HIS A 446 4.60 12.96 22.77
CA HIS A 446 3.55 12.58 21.81
C HIS A 446 4.05 11.86 20.54
N PHE A 447 5.37 11.67 20.37
CA PHE A 447 5.95 10.98 19.22
C PHE A 447 6.25 9.49 19.48
N GLU A 448 5.63 8.88 20.47
CA GLU A 448 5.95 7.52 20.92
C GLU A 448 5.52 6.37 20.02
N ARG A 449 5.03 6.58 18.81
CA ARG A 449 4.85 5.42 17.92
C ARG A 449 5.38 5.72 16.53
N PRO A 450 6.42 4.98 16.10
CA PRO A 450 6.81 4.99 14.70
C PRO A 450 5.62 4.51 13.86
N ILE A 451 5.36 5.20 12.75
CA ILE A 451 4.62 4.61 11.65
C ILE A 451 5.53 3.48 11.15
N LYS A 452 5.30 2.29 11.68
CA LYS A 452 6.00 1.07 11.25
C LYS A 452 5.47 0.63 9.90
#